data_b7a35d1ea94b18f6f9916a5dbf619a3a
#
_entry.id   b7a35d1ea94b18f6f9916a5dbf619a3a
#
_cell.length_a   1.000
_cell.length_b   1.000
_cell.length_c   1.000
_cell.angle_alpha   90.00
_cell.angle_beta   90.00
_cell.angle_gamma   90.00
#
_symmetry.space_group_name_H-M   'P 1'
#
loop_
_entity.id
_entity.type
_entity.pdbx_description
1 polymer ?
#
loop_
_entity_poly.entity_id
_entity_poly.type
_entity_poly.pdbx_seq_one_letter_code
_entity_poly.pdbx_strand_id
1 'polypeptide(L)'
;MKKLLSLSLLICSALLLNSCGVLNSYVASYSVGLSEVESPKDAKQQFGETKVVTFDENGISKYRYEDDYIDIVWYVDSKQFNFTLKNKSGHTLKINWDDISYVDINGQVGRVMHNGVKYTERNNSQPATTIPKGANITDLLLPTSNVYYVSGQYGGWRERYLIPCVYKTPDDFNKEASTYIGKTMTIMMPIMIENVQNDYSFTFNIDKLLNSAK
;
A
#
# COMPACT_ATOMS: atom_id res chain seq x y z
N MET A 1 -42.34 47.36 -21.35
CA MET A 1 -41.03 46.86 -21.82
C MET A 1 -40.03 46.62 -20.71
N LYS A 2 -39.88 47.48 -19.69
CA LYS A 2 -38.89 47.26 -18.59
C LYS A 2 -39.14 46.03 -17.71
N LYS A 3 -40.41 45.60 -17.52
CA LYS A 3 -40.72 44.38 -16.70
C LYS A 3 -40.42 43.04 -17.42
N LEU A 4 -40.50 43.01 -18.75
CA LEU A 4 -40.14 41.80 -19.52
C LEU A 4 -38.61 41.56 -19.57
N LEU A 5 -37.82 42.64 -19.60
CA LEU A 5 -36.36 42.51 -19.57
C LEU A 5 -35.84 41.98 -18.22
N SER A 6 -36.49 42.36 -17.10
CA SER A 6 -36.08 41.87 -15.77
C SER A 6 -36.41 40.40 -15.57
N LEU A 7 -37.49 39.89 -16.19
CA LEU A 7 -37.88 38.49 -16.07
C LEU A 7 -36.95 37.56 -16.89
N SER A 8 -36.53 38.02 -18.08
CA SER A 8 -35.58 37.24 -18.91
C SER A 8 -34.18 37.18 -18.30
N LEU A 9 -33.74 38.21 -17.58
CA LEU A 9 -32.44 38.21 -16.88
C LEU A 9 -32.43 37.28 -15.66
N LEU A 10 -33.59 37.17 -14.96
CA LEU A 10 -33.72 36.25 -13.81
C LEU A 10 -33.76 34.79 -14.23
N ILE A 11 -34.35 34.46 -15.38
CA ILE A 11 -34.37 33.09 -15.91
C ILE A 11 -32.99 32.67 -16.42
N CYS A 12 -32.22 33.61 -17.01
CA CYS A 12 -30.86 33.30 -17.46
C CYS A 12 -29.87 33.06 -16.28
N SER A 13 -30.06 33.78 -15.16
CA SER A 13 -29.22 33.55 -13.96
C SER A 13 -29.54 32.24 -13.23
N ALA A 14 -30.80 31.78 -13.30
CA ALA A 14 -31.18 30.49 -12.70
C ALA A 14 -30.63 29.26 -13.46
N LEU A 15 -30.36 29.43 -14.77
CA LEU A 15 -29.79 28.35 -15.61
C LEU A 15 -28.26 28.20 -15.45
N LEU A 16 -27.57 29.19 -14.89
CA LEU A 16 -26.11 29.13 -14.67
C LEU A 16 -25.73 28.45 -13.35
N LEU A 17 -26.69 28.20 -12.45
CA LEU A 17 -26.39 27.57 -11.14
C LEU A 17 -26.41 26.02 -11.16
N ASN A 18 -26.78 25.41 -12.28
CA ASN A 18 -26.82 23.95 -12.41
C ASN A 18 -25.56 23.32 -13.03
N SER A 19 -24.48 24.09 -13.22
CA SER A 19 -23.24 23.59 -13.86
C SER A 19 -22.11 23.24 -12.91
N CYS A 20 -22.37 23.09 -11.61
CA CYS A 20 -21.43 22.47 -10.72
C CYS A 20 -21.81 20.99 -10.62
N GLY A 21 -21.45 20.21 -11.64
CA GLY A 21 -21.51 18.75 -11.56
C GLY A 21 -20.57 18.34 -10.43
N VAL A 22 -21.13 18.07 -9.26
CA VAL A 22 -20.42 17.34 -8.21
C VAL A 22 -20.01 16.02 -8.84
N LEU A 23 -18.73 15.86 -9.15
CA LEU A 23 -18.17 14.58 -9.58
C LEU A 23 -18.27 13.64 -8.37
N ASN A 24 -19.42 12.98 -8.23
CA ASN A 24 -19.59 11.94 -7.25
C ASN A 24 -18.60 10.81 -7.61
N SER A 25 -17.69 10.50 -6.72
CA SER A 25 -16.83 9.33 -6.81
C SER A 25 -17.26 8.32 -5.75
N TYR A 26 -17.34 7.07 -6.15
CA TYR A 26 -17.65 5.95 -5.27
C TYR A 26 -16.33 5.32 -4.87
N VAL A 27 -16.06 5.27 -3.57
CA VAL A 27 -14.77 4.78 -3.04
C VAL A 27 -15.00 3.44 -2.36
N ALA A 28 -14.33 2.40 -2.87
CA ALA A 28 -14.27 1.10 -2.22
C ALA A 28 -13.27 1.12 -1.06
N SER A 29 -13.65 0.48 0.05
CA SER A 29 -12.77 0.22 1.18
C SER A 29 -12.62 -1.28 1.37
N TYR A 30 -11.37 -1.75 1.44
CA TYR A 30 -11.06 -3.16 1.55
C TYR A 30 -10.43 -3.49 2.91
N SER A 31 -10.77 -4.67 3.44
CA SER A 31 -9.99 -5.30 4.49
C SER A 31 -8.87 -6.10 3.83
N VAL A 32 -7.64 -5.83 4.22
CA VAL A 32 -6.45 -6.54 3.73
C VAL A 32 -5.77 -7.17 4.92
N GLY A 33 -5.49 -8.47 4.89
CA GLY A 33 -4.88 -9.23 5.96
C GLY A 33 -3.60 -9.93 5.55
N LEU A 34 -2.65 -10.09 6.46
CA LEU A 34 -1.46 -10.94 6.26
C LEU A 34 -1.91 -12.41 6.35
N SER A 35 -1.93 -13.10 5.23
CA SER A 35 -2.44 -14.47 5.12
C SER A 35 -1.35 -15.53 5.24
N GLU A 36 -0.15 -15.23 4.75
CA GLU A 36 0.95 -16.19 4.69
C GLU A 36 2.29 -15.50 4.86
N VAL A 37 3.20 -16.16 5.56
CA VAL A 37 4.60 -15.78 5.63
C VAL A 37 5.44 -17.00 5.29
N GLU A 38 6.18 -16.92 4.19
CA GLU A 38 7.18 -17.90 3.84
C GLU A 38 8.54 -17.40 4.34
N SER A 39 9.25 -18.27 5.02
CA SER A 39 10.66 -18.12 5.34
C SER A 39 11.42 -19.33 4.77
N PRO A 40 12.72 -19.22 4.49
CA PRO A 40 13.47 -20.31 3.87
C PRO A 40 13.39 -21.58 4.69
N LYS A 41 12.68 -22.59 4.21
CA LYS A 41 12.54 -23.89 4.88
C LYS A 41 13.87 -24.66 5.00
N ASP A 42 14.83 -24.33 4.14
CA ASP A 42 16.13 -25.01 4.02
C ASP A 42 17.33 -24.13 4.44
N ALA A 43 17.08 -22.96 5.03
CA ALA A 43 18.16 -22.20 5.65
C ALA A 43 18.81 -23.09 6.72
N LYS A 44 20.14 -23.16 6.76
CA LYS A 44 20.90 -23.99 7.72
C LYS A 44 20.55 -23.74 9.20
N GLN A 45 19.68 -22.78 9.45
CA GLN A 45 19.03 -22.48 10.72
C GLN A 45 17.53 -22.47 10.47
N GLN A 46 16.83 -23.50 10.97
CA GLN A 46 15.38 -23.47 11.07
C GLN A 46 15.00 -22.38 12.08
N PHE A 47 14.21 -21.43 11.63
CA PHE A 47 13.59 -20.44 12.48
C PHE A 47 12.53 -21.15 13.33
N GLY A 48 12.47 -20.88 14.63
CA GLY A 48 11.54 -21.52 15.56
C GLY A 48 10.06 -21.37 15.16
N GLU A 49 9.15 -21.72 16.04
CA GLU A 49 7.69 -21.62 15.75
C GLU A 49 7.32 -20.21 15.31
N THR A 50 6.85 -20.10 14.06
CA THR A 50 6.40 -18.83 13.49
C THR A 50 4.97 -18.54 13.90
N LYS A 51 4.69 -17.31 14.31
CA LYS A 51 3.36 -16.90 14.74
C LYS A 51 2.94 -15.62 14.02
N VAL A 52 1.87 -15.73 13.22
CA VAL A 52 1.16 -14.56 12.71
C VAL A 52 0.03 -14.21 13.66
N VAL A 53 0.03 -12.97 14.15
CA VAL A 53 -1.02 -12.45 15.05
C VAL A 53 -1.62 -11.20 14.42
N THR A 54 -2.94 -11.20 14.30
CA THR A 54 -3.72 -10.00 13.93
C THR A 54 -4.18 -9.28 15.18
N PHE A 55 -4.01 -7.98 15.26
CA PHE A 55 -4.54 -7.14 16.32
C PHE A 55 -4.99 -5.78 15.79
N ASP A 56 -5.93 -5.16 16.49
CA ASP A 56 -6.41 -3.82 16.17
C ASP A 56 -5.76 -2.81 17.12
N GLU A 57 -5.26 -1.71 16.57
CA GLU A 57 -4.76 -0.59 17.35
C GLU A 57 -5.36 0.71 16.80
N ASN A 58 -6.21 1.34 17.60
CA ASN A 58 -6.93 2.58 17.23
C ASN A 58 -7.76 2.47 15.94
N GLY A 59 -8.41 1.31 15.71
CA GLY A 59 -9.22 1.05 14.51
C GLY A 59 -8.40 0.71 13.27
N ILE A 60 -7.09 0.47 13.41
CA ILE A 60 -6.20 0.02 12.34
C ILE A 60 -5.79 -1.42 12.61
N SER A 61 -6.12 -2.30 11.66
CA SER A 61 -5.69 -3.70 11.73
C SER A 61 -4.20 -3.81 11.43
N LYS A 62 -3.47 -4.42 12.34
CA LYS A 62 -2.03 -4.68 12.24
C LYS A 62 -1.76 -6.17 12.29
N TYR A 63 -0.68 -6.57 11.64
CA TYR A 63 -0.29 -7.95 11.46
C TYR A 63 1.14 -8.14 11.93
N ARG A 64 1.34 -8.94 12.97
CA ARG A 64 2.64 -9.23 13.54
C ARG A 64 3.09 -10.62 13.13
N TYR A 65 4.29 -10.69 12.61
CA TYR A 65 5.05 -11.93 12.43
C TYR A 65 6.28 -11.91 13.33
N GLU A 66 6.55 -13.00 13.99
CA GLU A 66 7.68 -13.13 14.90
C GLU A 66 8.33 -14.52 14.75
N ASP A 67 9.66 -14.52 14.65
CA ASP A 67 10.51 -15.70 14.72
C ASP A 67 11.70 -15.46 15.67
N ASP A 68 12.75 -16.30 15.60
CA ASP A 68 13.93 -16.17 16.45
C ASP A 68 14.79 -14.96 16.10
N TYR A 69 14.68 -14.40 14.90
CA TYR A 69 15.56 -13.34 14.39
C TYR A 69 14.87 -12.00 14.27
N ILE A 70 13.61 -11.99 13.88
CA ILE A 70 12.87 -10.75 13.65
C ILE A 70 11.50 -10.77 14.36
N ASP A 71 11.04 -9.56 14.66
CA ASP A 71 9.66 -9.28 15.06
C ASP A 71 9.21 -8.12 14.19
N ILE A 72 8.33 -8.39 13.24
CA ILE A 72 7.84 -7.40 12.30
C ILE A 72 6.34 -7.20 12.42
N VAL A 73 5.94 -5.95 12.51
CA VAL A 73 4.53 -5.54 12.54
C VAL A 73 4.22 -4.77 11.28
N TRP A 74 3.27 -5.28 10.51
CA TRP A 74 2.78 -4.67 9.29
C TRP A 74 1.47 -3.94 9.49
N TYR A 75 1.30 -2.86 8.74
CA TYR A 75 0.01 -2.28 8.46
C TYR A 75 -0.06 -1.82 7.00
N VAL A 76 -1.14 -2.17 6.30
CA VAL A 76 -1.33 -1.85 4.88
C VAL A 76 -2.24 -0.65 4.77
N ASP A 77 -1.71 0.45 4.22
CA ASP A 77 -2.49 1.61 3.82
C ASP A 77 -2.98 1.46 2.38
N SER A 78 -3.84 2.34 1.94
CA SER A 78 -4.42 2.34 0.59
C SER A 78 -3.39 2.39 -0.54
N LYS A 79 -2.17 2.90 -0.27
CA LYS A 79 -1.13 3.14 -1.28
C LYS A 79 0.21 2.49 -0.98
N GLN A 80 0.45 2.07 0.26
CA GLN A 80 1.76 1.61 0.72
C GLN A 80 1.64 0.57 1.83
N PHE A 81 2.72 -0.16 2.03
CA PHE A 81 2.89 -1.07 3.16
C PHE A 81 3.77 -0.39 4.19
N ASN A 82 3.31 -0.31 5.43
CA ASN A 82 4.09 0.25 6.53
C ASN A 82 4.49 -0.88 7.47
N PHE A 83 5.69 -0.79 8.03
CA PHE A 83 6.15 -1.79 8.97
C PHE A 83 7.06 -1.21 10.06
N THR A 84 7.09 -1.92 11.18
CA THR A 84 8.13 -1.78 12.20
C THR A 84 8.79 -3.13 12.37
N LEU A 85 10.10 -3.19 12.16
CA LEU A 85 10.91 -4.40 12.29
C LEU A 85 11.88 -4.23 13.45
N LYS A 86 11.85 -5.16 14.39
CA LYS A 86 12.79 -5.28 15.51
C LYS A 86 13.76 -6.42 15.25
N ASN A 87 15.02 -6.13 15.41
CA ASN A 87 16.08 -7.14 15.39
C ASN A 87 16.13 -7.91 16.72
N LYS A 88 15.68 -9.15 16.72
CA LYS A 88 15.77 -10.08 17.86
C LYS A 88 17.03 -10.92 17.85
N SER A 89 17.72 -10.98 16.70
CA SER A 89 18.92 -11.79 16.52
C SER A 89 20.06 -11.33 17.42
N GLY A 90 21.02 -12.21 17.67
CA GLY A 90 22.27 -11.88 18.36
C GLY A 90 23.19 -10.98 17.53
N HIS A 91 22.86 -10.70 16.28
CA HIS A 91 23.72 -10.14 15.24
C HIS A 91 23.13 -8.88 14.63
N THR A 92 23.87 -8.23 13.76
CA THR A 92 23.37 -7.10 12.96
C THR A 92 22.57 -7.62 11.78
N LEU A 93 21.40 -7.03 11.53
CA LEU A 93 20.63 -7.23 10.30
C LEU A 93 20.96 -6.14 9.29
N LYS A 94 20.81 -6.48 7.99
CA LYS A 94 20.93 -5.52 6.90
C LYS A 94 19.80 -5.75 5.90
N ILE A 95 19.07 -4.69 5.58
CA ILE A 95 18.07 -4.66 4.53
C ILE A 95 18.68 -3.97 3.31
N ASN A 96 18.75 -4.68 2.18
CA ASN A 96 19.08 -4.09 0.90
C ASN A 96 17.78 -3.79 0.16
N TRP A 97 17.43 -2.51 0.07
CA TRP A 97 16.15 -2.06 -0.48
C TRP A 97 15.98 -2.40 -1.97
N ASP A 98 17.09 -2.50 -2.71
CA ASP A 98 17.07 -2.85 -4.13
C ASP A 98 16.68 -4.32 -4.38
N ASP A 99 16.84 -5.19 -3.38
CA ASP A 99 16.49 -6.61 -3.47
C ASP A 99 15.03 -6.89 -3.07
N ILE A 100 14.33 -5.89 -2.50
CA ILE A 100 12.92 -6.03 -2.14
C ILE A 100 12.07 -5.98 -3.40
N SER A 101 11.19 -6.99 -3.54
CA SER A 101 10.22 -7.09 -4.64
C SER A 101 8.79 -6.99 -4.12
N TYR A 102 7.95 -6.33 -4.90
CA TYR A 102 6.51 -6.26 -4.72
C TYR A 102 5.81 -7.02 -5.85
N VAL A 103 4.88 -7.90 -5.52
CA VAL A 103 3.99 -8.55 -6.48
C VAL A 103 2.60 -7.95 -6.32
N ASP A 104 2.06 -7.36 -7.38
CA ASP A 104 0.75 -6.71 -7.35
C ASP A 104 -0.42 -7.72 -7.47
N ILE A 105 -1.65 -7.22 -7.35
CA ILE A 105 -2.90 -7.99 -7.46
C ILE A 105 -3.10 -8.70 -8.82
N ASN A 106 -2.26 -8.43 -9.81
CA ASN A 106 -2.27 -9.05 -11.14
C ASN A 106 -1.08 -10.00 -11.33
N GLY A 107 -0.26 -10.21 -10.28
CA GLY A 107 0.94 -11.05 -10.34
C GLY A 107 2.15 -10.36 -11.00
N GLN A 108 2.12 -9.04 -11.18
CA GLN A 108 3.24 -8.30 -11.76
C GLN A 108 4.28 -7.97 -10.69
N VAL A 109 5.53 -8.33 -10.97
CA VAL A 109 6.67 -8.00 -10.10
C VAL A 109 7.13 -6.57 -10.34
N GLY A 110 7.34 -5.82 -9.27
CA GLY A 110 7.84 -4.46 -9.30
C GLY A 110 8.84 -4.17 -8.18
N ARG A 111 9.53 -3.05 -8.32
CA ARG A 111 10.42 -2.50 -7.29
C ARG A 111 9.62 -1.67 -6.29
N VAL A 112 10.19 -1.49 -5.12
CA VAL A 112 9.68 -0.57 -4.11
C VAL A 112 10.67 0.54 -3.83
N MET A 113 10.17 1.66 -3.33
CA MET A 113 10.96 2.70 -2.68
C MET A 113 10.57 2.76 -1.20
N HIS A 114 11.53 3.12 -0.36
CA HIS A 114 11.31 3.27 1.08
C HIS A 114 11.28 4.76 1.50
N ASN A 115 11.02 5.02 2.76
CA ASN A 115 10.94 6.38 3.30
C ASN A 115 12.23 7.19 3.02
N GLY A 116 12.06 8.46 2.65
CA GLY A 116 13.17 9.38 2.35
C GLY A 116 13.65 9.38 0.89
N VAL A 117 13.23 8.40 0.08
CA VAL A 117 13.55 8.40 -1.37
C VAL A 117 12.64 9.40 -2.08
N LYS A 118 13.22 10.30 -2.88
CA LYS A 118 12.45 11.25 -3.68
C LYS A 118 11.79 10.55 -4.87
N TYR A 119 10.59 10.98 -5.26
CA TYR A 119 9.87 10.40 -6.41
C TYR A 119 10.65 10.51 -7.73
N THR A 120 11.47 11.54 -7.88
CA THR A 120 12.38 11.69 -9.03
C THR A 120 13.48 10.62 -9.07
N GLU A 121 13.83 10.07 -7.91
CA GLU A 121 14.93 9.13 -7.71
C GLU A 121 14.44 7.68 -7.48
N ARG A 122 13.12 7.43 -7.59
CA ARG A 122 12.48 6.14 -7.28
C ARG A 122 13.05 4.93 -8.03
N ASN A 123 13.72 5.15 -9.14
CA ASN A 123 14.34 4.09 -9.94
C ASN A 123 15.87 3.97 -9.71
N ASN A 124 16.44 4.86 -8.89
CA ASN A 124 17.85 4.79 -8.54
C ASN A 124 18.11 3.68 -7.51
N SER A 125 19.38 3.33 -7.31
CA SER A 125 19.79 2.44 -6.22
C SER A 125 19.59 3.11 -4.87
N GLN A 126 19.10 2.34 -3.92
CA GLN A 126 18.75 2.78 -2.56
C GLN A 126 19.81 2.22 -1.58
N PRO A 127 20.46 3.07 -0.77
CA PRO A 127 21.44 2.60 0.19
C PRO A 127 20.84 1.61 1.20
N ALA A 128 21.54 0.52 1.45
CA ALA A 128 21.07 -0.47 2.41
C ALA A 128 21.01 0.09 3.85
N THR A 129 20.05 -0.37 4.64
CA THR A 129 19.91 -0.02 6.05
C THR A 129 20.46 -1.13 6.93
N THR A 130 21.29 -0.75 7.89
CA THR A 130 21.87 -1.64 8.90
C THR A 130 21.11 -1.46 10.22
N ILE A 131 20.63 -2.57 10.80
CA ILE A 131 19.86 -2.59 12.06
C ILE A 131 20.69 -3.35 13.11
N PRO A 132 21.31 -2.64 14.08
CA PRO A 132 22.09 -3.29 15.14
C PRO A 132 21.22 -4.24 15.98
N LYS A 133 21.89 -5.15 16.71
CA LYS A 133 21.26 -6.06 17.67
C LYS A 133 20.34 -5.30 18.63
N GLY A 134 19.10 -5.77 18.76
CA GLY A 134 18.08 -5.21 19.66
C GLY A 134 17.44 -3.89 19.20
N ALA A 135 17.96 -3.31 18.11
CA ALA A 135 17.38 -2.08 17.52
C ALA A 135 16.12 -2.39 16.70
N ASN A 136 15.38 -1.34 16.39
CA ASN A 136 14.22 -1.39 15.49
C ASN A 136 14.31 -0.32 14.39
N ILE A 137 13.58 -0.56 13.32
CA ILE A 137 13.32 0.41 12.25
C ILE A 137 11.83 0.48 11.99
N THR A 138 11.32 1.69 11.76
CA THR A 138 9.98 1.93 11.21
C THR A 138 10.13 2.55 9.85
N ASP A 139 9.53 1.93 8.84
CA ASP A 139 9.67 2.35 7.45
C ASP A 139 8.40 2.00 6.65
N LEU A 140 8.40 2.33 5.38
CA LEU A 140 7.33 2.03 4.44
C LEU A 140 7.89 1.47 3.13
N LEU A 141 7.03 0.76 2.39
CA LEU A 141 7.30 0.30 1.03
C LEU A 141 6.22 0.83 0.10
N LEU A 142 6.62 1.68 -0.84
CA LEU A 142 5.77 2.23 -1.89
C LEU A 142 6.20 1.65 -3.24
N PRO A 143 5.31 0.95 -3.98
CA PRO A 143 5.66 0.44 -5.30
C PRO A 143 6.06 1.59 -6.25
N THR A 144 7.23 1.49 -6.87
CA THR A 144 7.75 2.56 -7.74
C THR A 144 6.88 2.79 -8.97
N SER A 145 6.19 1.74 -9.45
CA SER A 145 5.23 1.80 -10.56
C SER A 145 3.96 2.59 -10.22
N ASN A 146 3.66 2.74 -8.92
CA ASN A 146 2.49 3.50 -8.46
C ASN A 146 2.76 5.00 -8.37
N VAL A 147 4.01 5.43 -8.52
CA VAL A 147 4.39 6.85 -8.49
C VAL A 147 4.54 7.39 -9.90
N TYR A 148 3.76 8.42 -10.24
CA TYR A 148 3.75 9.03 -11.56
C TYR A 148 3.62 10.56 -11.50
N TYR A 149 4.05 11.22 -12.57
CA TYR A 149 3.97 12.67 -12.69
C TYR A 149 2.84 13.07 -13.65
N VAL A 150 2.04 14.04 -13.24
CA VAL A 150 1.02 14.68 -14.10
C VAL A 150 1.53 16.05 -14.49
N SER A 151 1.54 16.36 -15.79
CA SER A 151 1.94 17.66 -16.31
C SER A 151 0.76 18.65 -16.31
N GLY A 152 1.06 19.96 -16.39
CA GLY A 152 0.06 21.03 -16.51
C GLY A 152 -0.07 21.91 -15.27
N GLN A 153 -1.00 22.87 -15.33
CA GLN A 153 -1.20 23.91 -14.30
C GLN A 153 -1.48 23.33 -12.89
N TYR A 154 -2.19 22.19 -12.82
CA TYR A 154 -2.47 21.45 -11.58
C TYR A 154 -1.70 20.14 -11.52
N GLY A 155 -0.55 20.09 -12.20
CA GLY A 155 0.32 18.94 -12.26
C GLY A 155 1.02 18.63 -10.95
N GLY A 156 1.90 17.64 -10.98
CA GLY A 156 2.71 17.21 -9.85
C GLY A 156 2.77 15.69 -9.71
N TRP A 157 3.52 15.25 -8.73
CA TRP A 157 3.63 13.85 -8.40
C TRP A 157 2.35 13.32 -7.77
N ARG A 158 1.96 12.10 -8.17
CA ARG A 158 0.77 11.39 -7.69
C ARG A 158 1.14 9.94 -7.40
N GLU A 159 0.34 9.33 -6.55
CA GLU A 159 0.41 7.91 -6.19
C GLU A 159 -0.88 7.21 -6.58
N ARG A 160 -0.75 6.01 -7.15
CA ARG A 160 -1.87 5.10 -7.37
C ARG A 160 -2.14 4.30 -6.10
N TYR A 161 -3.38 3.87 -5.95
CA TYR A 161 -3.77 2.92 -4.92
C TYR A 161 -3.20 1.53 -5.20
N LEU A 162 -2.91 0.77 -4.14
CA LEU A 162 -2.49 -0.64 -4.26
C LEU A 162 -3.60 -1.48 -4.89
N ILE A 163 -4.85 -1.19 -4.53
CA ILE A 163 -6.06 -1.83 -5.03
C ILE A 163 -6.92 -0.73 -5.66
N PRO A 164 -7.42 -0.88 -6.89
CA PRO A 164 -8.35 0.09 -7.47
C PRO A 164 -9.56 0.27 -6.57
N CYS A 165 -9.83 1.51 -6.19
CA CYS A 165 -10.87 1.81 -5.21
C CYS A 165 -11.74 3.03 -5.54
N VAL A 166 -11.46 3.77 -6.63
CA VAL A 166 -12.22 4.97 -7.00
C VAL A 166 -12.95 4.74 -8.30
N TYR A 167 -14.27 4.84 -8.27
CA TYR A 167 -15.18 4.57 -9.39
C TYR A 167 -16.01 5.80 -9.71
N LYS A 168 -16.37 5.98 -10.99
CA LYS A 168 -17.17 7.13 -11.46
C LYS A 168 -18.66 6.93 -11.29
N THR A 169 -19.11 5.68 -11.35
CA THR A 169 -20.53 5.34 -11.26
C THR A 169 -20.76 4.23 -10.23
N PRO A 170 -22.01 4.11 -9.67
CA PRO A 170 -22.38 2.98 -8.82
C PRO A 170 -22.26 1.64 -9.55
N ASP A 171 -22.56 1.64 -10.86
CA ASP A 171 -22.51 0.42 -11.68
C ASP A 171 -21.08 -0.09 -11.82
N ASP A 172 -20.11 0.79 -12.07
CA ASP A 172 -18.68 0.43 -12.11
C ASP A 172 -18.23 -0.11 -10.76
N PHE A 173 -18.63 0.57 -9.65
CA PHE A 173 -18.33 0.10 -8.30
C PHE A 173 -18.88 -1.31 -8.07
N ASN A 174 -20.17 -1.53 -8.34
CA ASN A 174 -20.84 -2.81 -8.09
C ASN A 174 -20.27 -3.93 -8.96
N LYS A 175 -19.83 -3.61 -10.19
CA LYS A 175 -19.25 -4.58 -11.13
C LYS A 175 -17.81 -4.96 -10.77
N GLU A 176 -17.01 -4.03 -10.34
CA GLU A 176 -15.55 -4.21 -10.25
C GLU A 176 -15.03 -4.39 -8.83
N ALA A 177 -15.58 -3.67 -7.83
CA ALA A 177 -14.99 -3.64 -6.48
C ALA A 177 -14.88 -5.04 -5.85
N SER A 178 -15.87 -5.91 -6.02
CA SER A 178 -15.86 -7.26 -5.47
C SER A 178 -14.88 -8.21 -6.17
N THR A 179 -14.43 -7.89 -7.39
CA THR A 179 -13.52 -8.75 -8.17
C THR A 179 -12.10 -8.82 -7.59
N TYR A 180 -11.79 -7.92 -6.67
CA TYR A 180 -10.48 -7.92 -5.99
C TYR A 180 -10.45 -8.78 -4.74
N ILE A 181 -11.61 -9.21 -4.21
CA ILE A 181 -11.68 -10.11 -3.04
C ILE A 181 -11.03 -11.44 -3.38
N GLY A 182 -10.16 -11.92 -2.49
CA GLY A 182 -9.38 -13.15 -2.66
C GLY A 182 -8.11 -13.00 -3.50
N LYS A 183 -7.86 -11.83 -4.11
CA LYS A 183 -6.55 -11.53 -4.72
C LYS A 183 -5.53 -11.22 -3.64
N THR A 184 -4.26 -11.42 -3.98
CA THR A 184 -3.13 -11.24 -3.06
C THR A 184 -2.13 -10.21 -3.57
N MET A 185 -1.40 -9.64 -2.64
CA MET A 185 -0.20 -8.83 -2.88
C MET A 185 0.93 -9.43 -2.05
N THR A 186 2.15 -9.50 -2.58
CA THR A 186 3.27 -10.10 -1.85
C THR A 186 4.45 -9.14 -1.78
N ILE A 187 5.08 -9.07 -0.62
CA ILE A 187 6.37 -8.42 -0.40
C ILE A 187 7.41 -9.50 -0.16
N MET A 188 8.39 -9.61 -1.04
CA MET A 188 9.61 -10.37 -0.81
C MET A 188 10.67 -9.45 -0.23
N MET A 189 11.11 -9.73 0.99
CA MET A 189 12.06 -8.92 1.74
C MET A 189 13.25 -9.78 2.17
N PRO A 190 14.33 -9.84 1.36
CA PRO A 190 15.57 -10.48 1.75
C PRO A 190 16.24 -9.71 2.90
N ILE A 191 16.55 -10.39 3.98
CA ILE A 191 17.23 -9.83 5.15
C ILE A 191 18.56 -10.57 5.34
N MET A 192 19.65 -9.81 5.30
CA MET A 192 20.99 -10.36 5.63
C MET A 192 21.13 -10.41 7.15
N ILE A 193 21.43 -11.59 7.68
CA ILE A 193 21.80 -11.83 9.07
C ILE A 193 23.25 -12.29 9.05
N GLU A 194 24.16 -11.46 9.56
CA GLU A 194 25.60 -11.62 9.30
C GLU A 194 25.90 -11.64 7.80
N ASN A 195 26.29 -12.82 7.26
CA ASN A 195 26.60 -13.01 5.85
C ASN A 195 25.61 -13.98 5.17
N VAL A 196 24.48 -14.30 5.82
CA VAL A 196 23.47 -15.21 5.31
C VAL A 196 22.22 -14.43 4.92
N GLN A 197 21.81 -14.54 3.67
CA GLN A 197 20.54 -13.98 3.20
C GLN A 197 19.39 -14.89 3.62
N ASN A 198 18.38 -14.28 4.19
CA ASN A 198 17.13 -14.93 4.60
C ASN A 198 15.98 -14.27 3.84
N ASP A 199 15.37 -15.03 2.94
CA ASP A 199 14.30 -14.54 2.08
C ASP A 199 12.96 -14.70 2.77
N TYR A 200 12.40 -13.58 3.25
CA TYR A 200 11.05 -13.52 3.80
C TYR A 200 10.07 -13.11 2.72
N SER A 201 8.95 -13.81 2.63
CA SER A 201 7.84 -13.49 1.73
C SER A 201 6.58 -13.28 2.55
N PHE A 202 6.00 -12.08 2.50
CA PHE A 202 4.80 -11.68 3.21
C PHE A 202 3.65 -11.52 2.22
N THR A 203 2.67 -12.40 2.28
CA THR A 203 1.50 -12.40 1.39
C THR A 203 0.29 -11.81 2.10
N PHE A 204 -0.27 -10.76 1.49
CA PHE A 204 -1.44 -10.04 1.98
C PHE A 204 -2.64 -10.38 1.10
N ASN A 205 -3.71 -10.86 1.71
CA ASN A 205 -4.97 -11.21 1.05
C ASN A 205 -6.00 -10.06 1.17
N ILE A 206 -6.76 -9.82 0.13
CA ILE A 206 -7.91 -8.92 0.15
C ILE A 206 -9.11 -9.72 0.64
N ASP A 207 -9.47 -9.56 1.92
CA ASP A 207 -10.44 -10.44 2.60
C ASP A 207 -11.87 -10.10 2.24
N LYS A 208 -12.21 -8.81 2.25
CA LYS A 208 -13.58 -8.34 2.01
C LYS A 208 -13.67 -6.88 1.61
N LEU A 209 -14.77 -6.52 0.99
CA LEU A 209 -15.23 -5.16 0.78
C LEU A 209 -15.97 -4.68 2.02
N LEU A 210 -15.59 -3.53 2.57
CA LEU A 210 -16.12 -2.98 3.83
C LEU A 210 -17.34 -2.09 3.63
N ASN A 211 -17.56 -1.59 2.40
CA ASN A 211 -18.64 -0.66 2.06
C ASN A 211 -19.34 -1.07 0.75
N SER A 212 -20.50 -0.49 0.52
CA SER A 212 -21.25 -0.58 -0.74
C SER A 212 -21.34 0.79 -1.41
N ALA A 213 -21.58 0.82 -2.72
CA ALA A 213 -21.97 2.05 -3.40
C ALA A 213 -23.32 2.53 -2.82
N LYS A 214 -23.34 3.70 -2.23
CA LYS A 214 -24.57 4.35 -1.78
C LYS A 214 -25.10 5.28 -2.85
#